data_0385ac5d4eca3a33bc82796aee64b712
#
_entry.id   0385ac5d4eca3a33bc82796aee64b712
#
_cell.length_a   1.000
_cell.length_b   1.000
_cell.length_c   1.000
_cell.angle_alpha   90.00
_cell.angle_beta   90.00
_cell.angle_gamma   90.00
#
_symmetry.space_group_name_H-M   'P 1'
#
loop_
_entity.id
_entity.type
_entity.pdbx_description
1 polymer ?
#
loop_
_entity_poly.entity_id
_entity_poly.type
_entity_poly.pdbx_seq_one_letter_code
_entity_poly.pdbx_strand_id
1 'polypeptide(L)'
;DNFGPNNASGAAFRSVLPSSDGNRRYFPRLSSVLSGELTQPSPFTGGTWETLSLVPRSYDFVMTARDNAVGGGGLLATNATVNVWDNGGVFEVTSQDIGNVYIAESDRTVTWNVAGTDQEPISTSSVNIKMSVDGGQTYPYDLSPNSIPNNGSYEVTMPNIVTSSARIKVSSVGNVYYAVNTQDFSVTIDDIVLTVDELDYGVCQGD
;
A
#
# COMPACT_ATOMS: atom_id res chain seq x y z
N ASP A 1 -3.47 -32.30 -3.71
CA ASP A 1 -2.61 -31.18 -3.28
C ASP A 1 -3.52 -30.00 -2.91
N ASN A 2 -3.37 -29.48 -1.69
CA ASN A 2 -4.17 -28.38 -1.19
C ASN A 2 -3.51 -27.03 -1.52
N PHE A 3 -3.47 -26.69 -2.80
CA PHE A 3 -2.96 -25.38 -3.24
C PHE A 3 -4.12 -24.50 -3.75
N GLY A 4 -3.94 -23.20 -3.70
CA GLY A 4 -4.87 -22.26 -4.25
C GLY A 4 -5.69 -21.50 -3.20
N PRO A 5 -6.38 -20.43 -3.64
CA PRO A 5 -7.03 -19.49 -2.73
C PRO A 5 -8.27 -20.06 -2.02
N ASN A 6 -8.87 -21.11 -2.57
CA ASN A 6 -10.09 -21.73 -2.03
C ASN A 6 -9.80 -22.87 -1.04
N ASN A 7 -8.56 -23.07 -0.64
CA ASN A 7 -8.18 -24.13 0.30
C ASN A 7 -7.99 -23.58 1.72
N ALA A 8 -8.71 -24.16 2.67
CA ALA A 8 -8.62 -23.79 4.08
C ALA A 8 -7.34 -24.30 4.77
N SER A 9 -6.50 -25.08 4.08
CA SER A 9 -5.26 -25.64 4.60
C SER A 9 -4.18 -25.70 3.52
N GLY A 10 -2.96 -26.05 3.90
CA GLY A 10 -1.82 -26.17 2.99
C GLY A 10 -1.04 -24.86 2.81
N ALA A 11 0.04 -24.93 2.03
CA ALA A 11 0.93 -23.81 1.81
C ALA A 11 0.31 -22.75 0.89
N ALA A 12 0.44 -21.49 1.27
CA ALA A 12 0.00 -20.34 0.46
C ALA A 12 1.15 -19.37 0.16
N PHE A 13 2.23 -19.44 0.90
CA PHE A 13 3.39 -18.56 0.78
C PHE A 13 4.68 -19.36 0.74
N ARG A 14 5.73 -18.75 0.22
CA ARG A 14 7.06 -19.37 0.06
C ARG A 14 8.10 -18.58 0.84
N SER A 15 9.18 -19.28 1.21
CA SER A 15 10.38 -18.59 1.67
C SER A 15 10.97 -17.77 0.51
N VAL A 16 11.38 -16.54 0.80
CA VAL A 16 12.06 -15.65 -0.15
C VAL A 16 13.41 -15.26 0.42
N LEU A 17 14.33 -14.91 -0.46
CA LEU A 17 15.63 -14.39 -0.04
C LEU A 17 15.42 -13.09 0.75
N PRO A 18 16.22 -12.84 1.80
CA PRO A 18 16.24 -11.57 2.48
C PRO A 18 16.49 -10.42 1.50
N SER A 19 15.77 -9.31 1.68
CA SER A 19 16.04 -8.08 0.93
C SER A 19 16.82 -7.10 1.79
N SER A 20 17.51 -6.16 1.13
CA SER A 20 18.19 -5.05 1.81
C SER A 20 17.21 -3.98 2.31
N ASP A 21 15.93 -4.07 1.93
CA ASP A 21 14.89 -3.06 2.20
C ASP A 21 14.33 -3.13 3.64
N GLY A 22 15.14 -3.58 4.57
CA GLY A 22 14.82 -3.66 5.98
C GLY A 22 14.14 -4.96 6.38
N ASN A 23 13.39 -4.91 7.48
CA ASN A 23 12.83 -6.05 8.18
C ASN A 23 11.35 -6.34 7.81
N ARG A 24 10.94 -6.06 6.56
CA ARG A 24 9.55 -6.20 6.12
C ARG A 24 9.39 -7.35 5.13
N ARG A 25 8.27 -8.05 5.24
CA ARG A 25 7.81 -9.05 4.30
C ARG A 25 6.34 -8.82 3.98
N TYR A 26 6.03 -8.65 2.69
CA TYR A 26 4.65 -8.57 2.20
C TYR A 26 4.13 -9.95 1.81
N PHE A 27 2.85 -10.20 2.05
CA PHE A 27 2.16 -11.44 1.73
C PHE A 27 0.86 -11.13 0.95
N PRO A 28 0.78 -11.45 -0.35
CA PRO A 28 1.85 -11.95 -1.20
C PRO A 28 2.96 -10.91 -1.36
N ARG A 29 4.03 -11.24 -2.11
CA ARG A 29 5.13 -10.29 -2.36
C ARG A 29 4.63 -8.99 -2.96
N LEU A 30 5.33 -7.88 -2.68
CA LEU A 30 4.90 -6.54 -3.06
C LEU A 30 4.62 -6.41 -4.57
N SER A 31 5.44 -7.03 -5.44
CA SER A 31 5.21 -7.00 -6.88
C SER A 31 3.87 -7.58 -7.29
N SER A 32 3.40 -8.66 -6.64
CA SER A 32 2.07 -9.23 -6.89
C SER A 32 0.96 -8.32 -6.38
N VAL A 33 1.17 -7.64 -5.25
CA VAL A 33 0.21 -6.65 -4.74
C VAL A 33 0.05 -5.50 -5.73
N LEU A 34 1.16 -4.96 -6.24
CA LEU A 34 1.17 -3.81 -7.14
C LEU A 34 0.62 -4.14 -8.55
N SER A 35 0.73 -5.41 -8.98
CA SER A 35 0.11 -5.89 -10.24
C SER A 35 -1.34 -6.36 -10.07
N GLY A 36 -1.88 -6.37 -8.85
CA GLY A 36 -3.22 -6.87 -8.56
C GLY A 36 -3.34 -8.41 -8.55
N GLU A 37 -2.22 -9.13 -8.64
CA GLU A 37 -2.18 -10.61 -8.64
C GLU A 37 -2.19 -11.16 -7.20
N LEU A 38 -3.27 -10.90 -6.48
CA LEU A 38 -3.39 -11.29 -5.06
C LEU A 38 -3.68 -12.79 -4.87
N THR A 39 -4.31 -13.43 -5.87
CA THR A 39 -4.69 -14.84 -5.81
C THR A 39 -4.19 -15.60 -7.02
N GLN A 40 -3.59 -16.77 -6.79
CA GLN A 40 -3.11 -17.66 -7.85
C GLN A 40 -3.70 -19.05 -7.62
N PRO A 41 -4.33 -19.68 -8.65
CA PRO A 41 -5.09 -20.92 -8.46
C PRO A 41 -4.22 -22.14 -8.14
N SER A 42 -2.98 -22.15 -8.63
CA SER A 42 -2.04 -23.25 -8.36
C SER A 42 -0.59 -22.81 -8.55
N PRO A 43 0.38 -23.47 -7.89
CA PRO A 43 1.79 -23.23 -8.14
C PRO A 43 2.19 -23.74 -9.52
N PHE A 44 3.13 -23.05 -10.14
CA PHE A 44 3.75 -23.49 -11.41
C PHE A 44 5.27 -23.59 -11.28
N THR A 45 5.88 -24.41 -12.09
CA THR A 45 7.33 -24.65 -12.03
C THR A 45 8.10 -23.37 -12.37
N GLY A 46 9.04 -23.01 -11.48
CA GLY A 46 9.86 -21.80 -11.62
C GLY A 46 9.17 -20.51 -11.25
N GLY A 47 7.89 -20.55 -10.87
CA GLY A 47 7.12 -19.38 -10.49
C GLY A 47 7.38 -18.88 -9.07
N THR A 48 6.95 -17.66 -8.86
CA THR A 48 6.98 -17.00 -7.55
C THR A 48 5.61 -17.08 -6.88
N TRP A 49 4.97 -18.23 -6.99
CA TRP A 49 3.63 -18.48 -6.55
C TRP A 49 3.41 -18.13 -5.08
N GLU A 50 2.48 -17.27 -4.83
CA GLU A 50 1.93 -16.93 -3.53
C GLU A 50 0.47 -16.53 -3.73
N THR A 51 -0.39 -16.87 -2.78
CA THR A 51 -1.81 -16.58 -2.89
C THR A 51 -2.41 -16.15 -1.56
N LEU A 52 -3.28 -15.13 -1.58
CA LEU A 52 -4.19 -14.89 -0.48
C LEU A 52 -5.31 -15.94 -0.49
N SER A 53 -5.89 -16.18 0.66
CA SER A 53 -7.05 -17.07 0.80
C SER A 53 -8.34 -16.30 0.50
N LEU A 54 -9.25 -16.96 -0.22
CA LEU A 54 -10.64 -16.53 -0.41
C LEU A 54 -11.60 -17.25 0.55
N VAL A 55 -11.07 -18.05 1.46
CA VAL A 55 -11.85 -18.75 2.47
C VAL A 55 -11.24 -18.54 3.87
N PRO A 56 -12.03 -18.59 4.93
CA PRO A 56 -11.51 -18.49 6.29
C PRO A 56 -10.46 -19.56 6.59
N ARG A 57 -9.34 -19.13 7.16
CA ARG A 57 -8.25 -20.03 7.59
C ARG A 57 -7.28 -19.33 8.53
N SER A 58 -6.41 -20.11 9.16
CA SER A 58 -5.25 -19.61 9.90
C SER A 58 -3.97 -19.86 9.13
N TYR A 59 -3.05 -18.90 9.19
CA TYR A 59 -1.67 -19.03 8.74
C TYR A 59 -0.75 -18.95 9.95
N ASP A 60 0.08 -19.98 10.14
CA ASP A 60 1.10 -19.99 11.17
C ASP A 60 2.46 -19.70 10.52
N PHE A 61 3.06 -18.59 10.91
CA PHE A 61 4.37 -18.15 10.46
C PHE A 61 5.41 -18.36 11.55
N VAL A 62 6.60 -18.80 11.13
CA VAL A 62 7.77 -18.84 11.98
C VAL A 62 8.79 -17.83 11.45
N MET A 63 9.14 -16.86 12.29
CA MET A 63 10.20 -15.91 12.00
C MET A 63 11.48 -16.39 12.67
N THR A 64 12.55 -16.51 11.89
CA THR A 64 13.86 -16.95 12.39
C THR A 64 14.87 -15.85 12.15
N ALA A 65 15.50 -15.36 13.21
CA ALA A 65 16.63 -14.45 13.16
C ALA A 65 17.95 -15.22 13.41
N ARG A 66 18.99 -14.89 12.65
CA ARG A 66 20.33 -15.46 12.77
C ARG A 66 21.35 -14.33 12.80
N ASP A 67 22.33 -14.40 13.69
CA ASP A 67 23.40 -13.40 13.79
C ASP A 67 24.55 -13.64 12.81
N ASN A 68 24.58 -14.82 12.16
CA ASN A 68 25.62 -15.27 11.23
C ASN A 68 27.05 -15.17 11.80
N ALA A 69 27.24 -15.25 13.13
CA ALA A 69 28.54 -15.18 13.76
C ALA A 69 29.43 -16.34 13.35
N VAL A 70 30.72 -16.06 13.08
CA VAL A 70 31.73 -17.09 12.74
C VAL A 70 32.04 -17.92 13.97
N GLY A 71 31.94 -19.24 13.83
CA GLY A 71 32.28 -20.19 14.92
C GLY A 71 31.09 -20.67 15.75
N GLY A 72 29.88 -20.33 15.37
CA GLY A 72 28.64 -20.78 16.02
C GLY A 72 27.66 -19.62 16.24
N GLY A 73 26.76 -19.41 15.29
CA GLY A 73 25.78 -18.33 15.34
C GLY A 73 24.62 -18.64 16.27
N GLY A 74 24.10 -17.58 16.92
CA GLY A 74 22.83 -17.60 17.62
C GLY A 74 21.65 -17.71 16.68
N LEU A 75 20.60 -18.43 17.10
CA LEU A 75 19.32 -18.54 16.39
C LEU A 75 18.20 -18.23 17.35
N LEU A 76 17.33 -17.32 16.94
CA LEU A 76 16.09 -17.02 17.66
C LEU A 76 14.91 -17.27 16.71
N ALA A 77 13.90 -17.99 17.17
CA ALA A 77 12.66 -18.17 16.42
C ALA A 77 11.45 -17.70 17.25
N THR A 78 10.49 -17.10 16.57
CA THR A 78 9.21 -16.73 17.15
C THR A 78 8.09 -17.07 16.18
N ASN A 79 6.89 -17.31 16.69
CA ASN A 79 5.72 -17.65 15.92
C ASN A 79 4.74 -16.47 15.85
N ALA A 80 4.03 -16.38 14.73
CA ALA A 80 2.89 -15.48 14.58
C ALA A 80 1.78 -16.20 13.83
N THR A 81 0.54 -16.08 14.30
CA THR A 81 -0.66 -16.61 13.64
C THR A 81 -1.47 -15.46 13.05
N VAL A 82 -1.84 -15.59 11.77
CA VAL A 82 -2.74 -14.67 11.08
C VAL A 82 -4.02 -15.42 10.72
N ASN A 83 -5.14 -14.94 11.22
CA ASN A 83 -6.46 -15.51 10.91
C ASN A 83 -7.12 -14.72 9.80
N VAL A 84 -7.57 -15.43 8.77
CA VAL A 84 -8.37 -14.89 7.66
C VAL A 84 -9.83 -15.15 7.97
N TRP A 85 -10.64 -14.10 7.92
CA TRP A 85 -12.06 -14.14 8.12
C TRP A 85 -12.82 -13.75 6.86
N ASP A 86 -14.00 -14.30 6.67
CA ASP A 86 -14.93 -13.88 5.63
C ASP A 86 -15.85 -12.79 6.19
N ASN A 87 -15.61 -11.56 5.81
CA ASN A 87 -16.40 -10.39 6.21
C ASN A 87 -17.38 -9.94 5.14
N GLY A 88 -17.54 -10.72 4.08
CA GLY A 88 -18.43 -10.41 2.96
C GLY A 88 -17.89 -9.32 2.01
N GLY A 89 -16.59 -9.03 2.03
CA GLY A 89 -15.99 -8.05 1.13
C GLY A 89 -14.46 -8.03 1.17
N VAL A 90 -13.87 -7.20 0.30
CA VAL A 90 -12.43 -6.99 0.21
C VAL A 90 -12.10 -5.60 0.73
N PHE A 91 -11.11 -5.50 1.61
CA PHE A 91 -10.54 -4.22 2.01
C PHE A 91 -9.69 -3.69 0.87
N GLU A 92 -10.12 -2.63 0.22
CA GLU A 92 -9.51 -2.09 -1.00
C GLU A 92 -9.60 -0.56 -1.06
N VAL A 93 -8.62 0.09 -1.66
CA VAL A 93 -8.67 1.52 -2.00
C VAL A 93 -9.54 1.68 -3.23
N THR A 94 -10.57 2.53 -3.16
CA THR A 94 -11.58 2.72 -4.21
C THR A 94 -11.45 4.07 -4.92
N SER A 95 -10.46 4.86 -4.59
CA SER A 95 -10.16 6.16 -5.20
C SER A 95 -8.73 6.18 -5.79
N GLN A 96 -8.36 7.29 -6.43
CA GLN A 96 -7.08 7.50 -7.10
C GLN A 96 -6.79 6.43 -8.17
N ASP A 97 -7.74 6.29 -9.09
CA ASP A 97 -7.66 5.36 -10.21
C ASP A 97 -6.83 5.89 -11.38
N ILE A 98 -6.72 5.06 -12.42
CA ILE A 98 -5.95 5.32 -13.63
C ILE A 98 -6.29 6.67 -14.27
N GLY A 99 -5.25 7.39 -14.66
CA GLY A 99 -5.36 8.65 -15.41
C GLY A 99 -5.73 9.87 -14.57
N ASN A 100 -5.92 9.72 -13.28
CA ASN A 100 -6.14 10.86 -12.40
C ASN A 100 -4.88 11.73 -12.31
N VAL A 101 -5.08 13.05 -12.45
CA VAL A 101 -4.05 14.06 -12.26
C VAL A 101 -4.53 15.00 -11.16
N TYR A 102 -3.73 15.12 -10.12
CA TYR A 102 -4.01 16.01 -9.00
C TYR A 102 -2.99 17.14 -8.94
N ILE A 103 -3.41 18.29 -8.45
CA ILE A 103 -2.52 19.42 -8.22
C ILE A 103 -1.91 19.26 -6.83
N ALA A 104 -0.61 19.50 -6.71
CA ALA A 104 0.10 19.55 -5.44
C ALA A 104 -0.56 20.57 -4.49
N GLU A 105 -0.53 20.30 -3.19
CA GLU A 105 -1.14 21.10 -2.14
C GLU A 105 -2.67 21.26 -2.24
N SER A 106 -3.34 20.49 -3.13
CA SER A 106 -4.81 20.45 -3.18
C SER A 106 -5.37 19.33 -2.30
N ASP A 107 -6.54 19.58 -1.73
CA ASP A 107 -7.24 18.58 -0.94
C ASP A 107 -7.95 17.57 -1.82
N ARG A 108 -7.87 16.30 -1.45
CA ARG A 108 -8.48 15.16 -2.13
C ARG A 108 -9.03 14.16 -1.15
N THR A 109 -10.17 13.59 -1.49
CA THR A 109 -10.74 12.50 -0.71
C THR A 109 -10.13 11.17 -1.14
N VAL A 110 -9.52 10.46 -0.20
CA VAL A 110 -9.16 9.04 -0.35
C VAL A 110 -10.33 8.21 0.17
N THR A 111 -10.78 7.26 -0.63
CA THR A 111 -11.85 6.33 -0.24
C THR A 111 -11.37 4.88 -0.28
N TRP A 112 -11.93 4.06 0.60
CA TRP A 112 -11.66 2.62 0.67
C TRP A 112 -12.91 1.86 1.11
N ASN A 113 -13.00 0.61 0.69
CA ASN A 113 -14.01 -0.31 1.19
C ASN A 113 -13.54 -0.86 2.55
N VAL A 114 -14.28 -0.57 3.60
CA VAL A 114 -13.99 -1.06 4.96
C VAL A 114 -14.16 -2.57 5.06
N ALA A 115 -15.07 -3.15 4.27
CA ALA A 115 -15.35 -4.59 4.20
C ALA A 115 -15.59 -5.23 5.59
N GLY A 116 -16.26 -4.53 6.51
CA GLY A 116 -16.54 -5.03 7.86
C GLY A 116 -15.30 -5.23 8.74
N THR A 117 -14.13 -4.72 8.36
CA THR A 117 -12.90 -4.85 9.15
C THR A 117 -12.93 -4.04 10.46
N ASP A 118 -13.84 -3.10 10.59
CA ASP A 118 -14.13 -2.32 11.80
C ASP A 118 -14.98 -3.08 12.83
N GLN A 119 -15.58 -4.22 12.43
CA GLN A 119 -16.44 -5.06 13.26
C GLN A 119 -15.70 -6.31 13.76
N GLU A 120 -16.28 -6.95 14.78
CA GLU A 120 -15.82 -8.26 15.27
C GLU A 120 -15.86 -9.30 14.12
N PRO A 121 -14.87 -10.20 14.05
CA PRO A 121 -13.77 -10.41 15.00
C PRO A 121 -12.50 -9.63 14.68
N ILE A 122 -12.45 -8.80 13.62
CA ILE A 122 -11.25 -8.05 13.21
C ILE A 122 -11.08 -6.78 14.05
N SER A 123 -12.16 -6.04 14.29
CA SER A 123 -12.25 -4.89 15.20
C SER A 123 -11.18 -3.81 14.98
N THR A 124 -10.81 -3.54 13.74
CA THR A 124 -9.84 -2.50 13.41
C THR A 124 -10.51 -1.14 13.33
N SER A 125 -10.38 -0.34 14.37
CA SER A 125 -11.01 0.98 14.48
C SER A 125 -10.30 2.09 13.71
N SER A 126 -9.03 1.92 13.34
CA SER A 126 -8.19 2.98 12.77
C SER A 126 -7.29 2.49 11.65
N VAL A 127 -7.00 3.40 10.72
CA VAL A 127 -6.08 3.18 9.60
C VAL A 127 -5.11 4.35 9.45
N ASN A 128 -4.03 4.13 8.67
CA ASN A 128 -3.11 5.18 8.21
C ASN A 128 -3.11 5.23 6.68
N ILE A 129 -2.96 6.43 6.13
CA ILE A 129 -2.86 6.67 4.68
C ILE A 129 -1.46 7.18 4.37
N LYS A 130 -0.79 6.52 3.45
CA LYS A 130 0.54 6.92 2.96
C LYS A 130 0.56 6.95 1.44
N MET A 131 1.42 7.80 0.88
CA MET A 131 1.61 7.92 -0.56
C MET A 131 3.03 7.53 -0.97
N SER A 132 3.10 6.82 -2.08
CA SER A 132 4.28 6.47 -2.86
C SER A 132 4.42 7.43 -4.04
N VAL A 133 5.66 7.57 -4.53
CA VAL A 133 5.99 8.30 -5.78
C VAL A 133 6.81 7.44 -6.75
N ASP A 134 6.97 6.18 -6.45
CA ASP A 134 7.81 5.20 -7.14
C ASP A 134 7.03 3.93 -7.54
N GLY A 135 5.75 4.08 -7.86
CA GLY A 135 4.88 2.97 -8.27
C GLY A 135 4.54 2.01 -7.12
N GLY A 136 4.62 2.47 -5.86
CA GLY A 136 4.27 1.67 -4.69
C GLY A 136 5.44 0.89 -4.07
N GLN A 137 6.68 1.12 -4.50
CA GLN A 137 7.85 0.44 -3.92
C GLN A 137 8.16 0.96 -2.51
N THR A 138 8.08 2.28 -2.31
CA THR A 138 8.23 2.92 -0.99
C THR A 138 7.06 3.88 -0.73
N TYR A 139 6.83 4.22 0.54
CA TYR A 139 5.73 5.10 0.97
C TYR A 139 6.25 6.18 1.93
N PRO A 140 7.03 7.15 1.42
CA PRO A 140 7.67 8.17 2.25
C PRO A 140 6.72 9.26 2.74
N TYR A 141 5.59 9.52 2.04
CA TYR A 141 4.67 10.58 2.39
C TYR A 141 3.55 10.07 3.29
N ASP A 142 3.44 10.63 4.48
CA ASP A 142 2.34 10.36 5.41
C ASP A 142 1.22 11.36 5.14
N LEU A 143 0.08 10.88 4.66
CA LEU A 143 -1.09 11.71 4.37
C LEU A 143 -2.08 11.77 5.54
N SER A 144 -1.87 10.94 6.56
CA SER A 144 -2.64 10.94 7.80
C SER A 144 -1.65 10.98 8.98
N PRO A 145 -1.18 12.15 9.44
CA PRO A 145 -0.14 12.28 10.44
C PRO A 145 -0.47 11.62 11.78
N ASN A 146 -1.74 11.36 12.01
CA ASN A 146 -2.23 10.49 13.08
C ASN A 146 -3.09 9.38 12.48
N SER A 147 -3.30 8.30 13.23
CA SER A 147 -4.28 7.30 12.84
C SER A 147 -5.68 7.91 12.74
N ILE A 148 -6.40 7.58 11.68
CA ILE A 148 -7.74 8.08 11.37
C ILE A 148 -8.77 6.95 11.51
N PRO A 149 -10.06 7.27 11.72
CA PRO A 149 -11.10 6.25 11.80
C PRO A 149 -11.18 5.39 10.54
N ASN A 150 -11.40 4.08 10.71
CA ASN A 150 -11.63 3.14 9.62
C ASN A 150 -13.11 3.20 9.16
N ASN A 151 -13.51 4.32 8.56
CA ASN A 151 -14.89 4.62 8.17
C ASN A 151 -15.12 4.73 6.65
N GLY A 152 -14.08 4.42 5.84
CA GLY A 152 -14.18 4.34 4.38
C GLY A 152 -13.79 5.60 3.63
N SER A 153 -13.51 6.73 4.29
CA SER A 153 -13.08 7.96 3.61
C SER A 153 -12.30 8.91 4.51
N TYR A 154 -11.38 9.66 3.90
CA TYR A 154 -10.65 10.73 4.58
C TYR A 154 -10.14 11.76 3.57
N GLU A 155 -10.21 13.04 3.93
CA GLU A 155 -9.64 14.12 3.13
C GLU A 155 -8.15 14.29 3.45
N VAL A 156 -7.33 14.29 2.42
CA VAL A 156 -5.88 14.45 2.49
C VAL A 156 -5.43 15.61 1.63
N THR A 157 -4.35 16.29 2.03
CA THR A 157 -3.68 17.29 1.19
C THR A 157 -2.56 16.59 0.40
N MET A 158 -2.55 16.74 -0.94
CA MET A 158 -1.50 16.20 -1.79
C MET A 158 -0.17 16.87 -1.48
N PRO A 159 0.94 16.11 -1.35
CA PRO A 159 2.26 16.70 -1.09
C PRO A 159 2.70 17.64 -2.21
N ASN A 160 3.56 18.62 -1.88
CA ASN A 160 4.17 19.51 -2.87
C ASN A 160 5.28 18.79 -3.63
N ILE A 161 4.89 17.97 -4.59
CA ILE A 161 5.79 17.15 -5.43
C ILE A 161 5.21 17.02 -6.83
N VAL A 162 6.06 16.60 -7.77
CA VAL A 162 5.66 16.18 -9.12
C VAL A 162 6.01 14.72 -9.32
N THR A 163 5.04 13.93 -9.73
CA THR A 163 5.24 12.51 -10.04
C THR A 163 4.15 12.01 -11.00
N SER A 164 4.49 11.02 -11.81
CA SER A 164 3.54 10.26 -12.66
C SER A 164 3.31 8.84 -12.15
N SER A 165 3.89 8.48 -11.01
CA SER A 165 3.87 7.11 -10.48
C SER A 165 3.47 7.09 -9.01
N ALA A 166 2.46 7.91 -8.66
CA ALA A 166 1.92 7.93 -7.30
C ALA A 166 1.02 6.73 -7.03
N ARG A 167 1.10 6.20 -5.81
CA ARG A 167 0.18 5.19 -5.26
C ARG A 167 -0.25 5.56 -3.86
N ILE A 168 -1.50 5.23 -3.51
CA ILE A 168 -2.02 5.35 -2.15
C ILE A 168 -2.02 3.98 -1.48
N LYS A 169 -1.57 3.93 -0.24
CA LYS A 169 -1.70 2.77 0.64
C LYS A 169 -2.51 3.15 1.87
N VAL A 170 -3.58 2.39 2.12
CA VAL A 170 -4.35 2.42 3.36
C VAL A 170 -3.98 1.19 4.17
N SER A 171 -3.52 1.36 5.39
CA SER A 171 -3.05 0.26 6.24
C SER A 171 -3.71 0.29 7.62
N SER A 172 -4.07 -0.87 8.10
CA SER A 172 -4.64 -1.07 9.44
C SER A 172 -3.69 -0.62 10.55
N VAL A 173 -4.24 -0.12 11.64
CA VAL A 173 -3.50 0.16 12.88
C VAL A 173 -3.82 -0.94 13.89
N GLY A 174 -2.78 -1.56 14.44
CA GLY A 174 -2.92 -2.69 15.35
C GLY A 174 -3.26 -4.03 14.70
N ASN A 175 -3.28 -4.08 13.37
CA ASN A 175 -3.50 -5.31 12.58
C ASN A 175 -2.48 -5.36 11.42
N VAL A 176 -2.53 -6.40 10.57
CA VAL A 176 -1.49 -6.69 9.56
C VAL A 176 -1.93 -6.45 8.11
N TYR A 177 -3.19 -6.13 7.85
CA TYR A 177 -3.69 -5.95 6.49
C TYR A 177 -3.54 -4.51 5.98
N TYR A 178 -3.50 -4.37 4.67
CA TYR A 178 -3.44 -3.11 3.96
C TYR A 178 -4.00 -3.27 2.54
N ALA A 179 -4.31 -2.15 1.89
CA ALA A 179 -4.65 -2.08 0.47
C ALA A 179 -3.84 -0.98 -0.22
N VAL A 180 -3.62 -1.16 -1.52
CA VAL A 180 -3.01 -0.17 -2.41
C VAL A 180 -3.97 0.04 -3.58
N ASN A 181 -4.13 1.28 -4.05
CA ASN A 181 -4.91 1.55 -5.25
C ASN A 181 -4.32 0.82 -6.47
N THR A 182 -5.16 0.47 -7.43
CA THR A 182 -4.81 -0.49 -8.50
C THR A 182 -3.87 0.06 -9.56
N GLN A 183 -3.85 1.39 -9.75
CA GLN A 183 -3.12 2.04 -10.84
C GLN A 183 -2.31 3.24 -10.35
N ASP A 184 -1.29 3.64 -11.13
CA ASP A 184 -0.57 4.88 -10.87
C ASP A 184 -1.44 6.09 -11.21
N PHE A 185 -1.30 7.15 -10.43
CA PHE A 185 -1.84 8.48 -10.72
C PHE A 185 -0.73 9.53 -10.71
N SER A 186 -1.04 10.74 -11.21
CA SER A 186 -0.07 11.82 -11.29
C SER A 186 -0.37 12.91 -10.27
N VAL A 187 0.69 13.54 -9.77
CA VAL A 187 0.62 14.81 -9.05
C VAL A 187 1.46 15.82 -9.82
N THR A 188 0.91 16.99 -10.09
CA THR A 188 1.55 18.11 -10.81
C THR A 188 1.47 19.37 -9.97
N ILE A 189 2.36 20.32 -10.23
CA ILE A 189 2.20 21.68 -9.72
C ILE A 189 1.28 22.46 -10.68
N ASP A 190 0.55 23.43 -10.12
CA ASP A 190 -0.22 24.34 -10.95
C ASP A 190 0.74 25.24 -11.73
N ASP A 191 0.48 25.45 -13.03
CA ASP A 191 1.29 26.36 -13.84
C ASP A 191 1.04 27.79 -13.34
N ILE A 192 2.07 28.45 -12.86
CA ILE A 192 2.02 29.88 -12.52
C ILE A 192 1.94 30.64 -13.86
N VAL A 193 0.76 31.05 -14.25
CA VAL A 193 0.58 31.98 -15.36
C VAL A 193 0.96 33.36 -14.88
N LEU A 194 2.15 33.83 -15.22
CA LEU A 194 2.52 35.23 -15.06
C LEU A 194 1.77 36.04 -16.11
N THR A 195 0.65 36.64 -15.74
CA THR A 195 0.06 37.74 -16.50
C THR A 195 0.87 38.98 -16.23
N VAL A 196 1.72 39.38 -17.19
CA VAL A 196 2.35 40.70 -17.17
C VAL A 196 1.25 41.67 -17.63
N ASP A 197 0.61 42.39 -16.71
CA ASP A 197 -0.18 43.57 -17.06
C ASP A 197 0.73 44.55 -17.79
N GLU A 198 0.20 45.19 -18.81
CA GLU A 198 0.91 46.10 -19.73
C GLU A 198 2.02 46.89 -19.05
N LEU A 199 3.25 46.68 -19.54
CA LEU A 199 4.34 47.55 -19.17
C LEU A 199 3.99 48.93 -19.71
N ASP A 200 3.66 49.87 -18.85
CA ASP A 200 3.51 51.26 -19.16
C ASP A 200 4.91 51.82 -19.53
N TYR A 201 5.22 51.76 -20.82
CA TYR A 201 6.40 52.41 -21.37
C TYR A 201 6.17 53.88 -21.40
N GLY A 202 6.46 54.56 -20.31
CA GLY A 202 6.60 56.01 -20.30
C GLY A 202 7.70 56.41 -21.28
N VAL A 203 7.34 56.86 -22.51
CA VAL A 203 8.27 57.45 -23.45
C VAL A 203 8.63 58.83 -22.93
N CYS A 204 9.82 59.01 -22.38
CA CYS A 204 10.39 60.32 -22.14
C CYS A 204 10.66 60.96 -23.51
N GLN A 205 9.80 61.88 -23.95
CA GLN A 205 10.13 62.84 -25.00
C GLN A 205 11.23 63.77 -24.47
N GLY A 206 12.45 63.59 -24.96
CA GLY A 206 13.51 64.58 -24.78
C GLY A 206 13.27 65.77 -25.70
N ASP A 207 13.38 66.97 -25.16
CA ASP A 207 13.44 68.22 -25.86
C ASP A 207 14.73 68.35 -26.69
#